data_d24f178c17e0f66ba98aaca1af1d0152
#
_entry.id   d24f178c17e0f66ba98aaca1af1d0152
#
_cell.length_a   1.000
_cell.length_b   1.000
_cell.length_c   1.000
_cell.angle_alpha   90.00
_cell.angle_beta   90.00
_cell.angle_gamma   90.00
#
_symmetry.space_group_name_H-M   'P 1'
#
loop_
_entity.id
_entity.type
_entity.pdbx_description
1 polymer ?
#
loop_
_entity_poly.entity_id
_entity_poly.type
_entity_poly.pdbx_seq_one_letter_code
_entity_poly.pdbx_strand_id
1 'polypeptide(L)'
;MSRISRRAYAEMFGPTTGDRVRLGDTELWIEVERDFTVYGEEVKFGGGKVIRDGMGQAQATRASGALDTVITNALILDHWGIVKADIGIRDGRIAGIGKAGNPDVQPGVTLVIGPGTEVIAGEGLIATAGGIDAHIHFICPQQVEDALMSGITTMLGGGTGPATGTNATTCTPGAWHLARMLEAAEALPMNLGFLGKGNASRPEALAEQVEAGAMGLKLHEDWGTTPAAIDNCLNVAERFDVQVAIHTDTLNESGFVEDTLAAFKGRTIHTYHTEGAGGGHAPDIIKACGAANVLPSSTNPTRPYTVNTVDEHLDMLMVCHHLDPGIAEDVAFAESRIRRETIAAEDILHDLGAFSMISSDSQAMGRVGEVVTRTWQTAHKMKVQRGQLPSPTGRGAGGEGDRADNFRARRYLAKYTINPAISHGIAHEVRSLETGKLADIVLWKPAFFGAKPALILKGGAIAAAPMGDPNASIPTPQPVHYRPMFGALGPAIASTCLTFVSQAALSAGMPEKLSLKRRAVAVKNTRAITKRDMVLNDHLPLMEVDSQTYEVRADGMLLTCEPAKVLPLAQRYFLF
;
A
#
# COMPACT_ATOMS: atom_id res chain seq x y z
N MET A 1 -33.15 32.71 1.84
CA MET A 1 -31.98 31.82 1.69
C MET A 1 -30.89 32.59 1.00
N SER A 2 -29.73 32.69 1.63
CA SER A 2 -28.54 33.22 0.99
C SER A 2 -28.07 32.25 -0.09
N ARG A 3 -27.71 32.75 -1.28
CA ARG A 3 -27.14 31.93 -2.35
C ARG A 3 -25.62 32.06 -2.34
N ILE A 4 -24.91 30.97 -2.48
CA ILE A 4 -23.45 30.90 -2.61
C ILE A 4 -23.10 30.25 -3.96
N SER A 5 -22.04 30.73 -4.62
CA SER A 5 -21.57 30.07 -5.83
C SER A 5 -20.93 28.72 -5.50
N ARG A 6 -20.99 27.75 -6.43
CA ARG A 6 -20.37 26.44 -6.27
C ARG A 6 -18.88 26.53 -5.97
N ARG A 7 -18.17 27.46 -6.65
CA ARG A 7 -16.76 27.74 -6.42
C ARG A 7 -16.48 28.21 -4.98
N ALA A 8 -17.25 29.20 -4.50
CA ALA A 8 -17.08 29.71 -3.13
C ALA A 8 -17.43 28.64 -2.09
N TYR A 9 -18.41 27.76 -2.35
CA TYR A 9 -18.71 26.62 -1.50
C TYR A 9 -17.52 25.66 -1.42
N ALA A 10 -16.95 25.27 -2.57
CA ALA A 10 -15.80 24.36 -2.63
C ALA A 10 -14.54 24.97 -1.96
N GLU A 11 -14.34 26.27 -2.07
CA GLU A 11 -13.24 26.97 -1.37
C GLU A 11 -13.43 27.00 0.15
N MET A 12 -14.67 27.00 0.65
CA MET A 12 -14.97 27.00 2.09
C MET A 12 -15.00 25.59 2.71
N PHE A 13 -15.63 24.64 2.01
CA PHE A 13 -15.98 23.32 2.56
C PHE A 13 -15.46 22.15 1.74
N GLY A 14 -14.60 22.40 0.74
CA GLY A 14 -14.12 21.37 -0.19
C GLY A 14 -15.12 21.02 -1.30
N PRO A 15 -14.67 20.21 -2.28
CA PRO A 15 -15.49 19.80 -3.42
C PRO A 15 -16.68 18.97 -2.96
N THR A 16 -17.80 19.07 -3.70
CA THR A 16 -19.05 18.35 -3.42
C THR A 16 -19.50 17.52 -4.62
N THR A 17 -20.58 16.77 -4.49
CA THR A 17 -21.10 15.83 -5.50
C THR A 17 -21.08 16.42 -6.92
N GLY A 18 -20.42 15.72 -7.85
CA GLY A 18 -20.23 16.11 -9.23
C GLY A 18 -19.09 17.10 -9.48
N ASP A 19 -18.40 17.58 -8.44
CA ASP A 19 -17.15 18.33 -8.62
C ASP A 19 -16.02 17.40 -9.00
N ARG A 20 -15.08 17.90 -9.82
CA ARG A 20 -13.92 17.14 -10.27
C ARG A 20 -12.64 17.69 -9.67
N VAL A 21 -11.78 16.77 -9.27
CA VAL A 21 -10.49 17.07 -8.66
C VAL A 21 -9.38 16.36 -9.44
N ARG A 22 -8.36 17.10 -9.85
CA ARG A 22 -7.18 16.55 -10.49
C ARG A 22 -6.24 15.95 -9.43
N LEU A 23 -5.66 14.81 -9.72
CA LEU A 23 -4.69 14.15 -8.85
C LEU A 23 -3.26 14.58 -9.20
N GLY A 24 -2.71 15.51 -8.44
CA GLY A 24 -1.40 16.10 -8.72
C GLY A 24 -1.36 16.80 -10.08
N ASP A 25 -0.25 16.66 -10.78
CA ASP A 25 -0.05 17.11 -12.16
C ASP A 25 -0.28 15.98 -13.19
N THR A 26 -0.97 14.89 -12.78
CA THR A 26 -1.36 13.77 -13.67
C THR A 26 -2.54 14.16 -14.58
N GLU A 27 -2.85 13.33 -15.57
CA GLU A 27 -4.10 13.46 -16.37
C GLU A 27 -5.29 12.70 -15.73
N LEU A 28 -5.18 12.34 -14.46
CA LEU A 28 -6.25 11.66 -13.73
C LEU A 28 -7.16 12.66 -13.03
N TRP A 29 -8.46 12.57 -13.30
CA TRP A 29 -9.51 13.38 -12.68
C TRP A 29 -10.51 12.50 -11.97
N ILE A 30 -10.70 12.73 -10.68
CA ILE A 30 -11.75 12.07 -9.90
C ILE A 30 -12.96 12.97 -9.76
N GLU A 31 -14.15 12.39 -9.72
CA GLU A 31 -15.41 13.07 -9.49
C GLU A 31 -16.01 12.63 -8.16
N VAL A 32 -16.48 13.58 -7.36
CA VAL A 32 -17.15 13.31 -6.08
C VAL A 32 -18.49 12.63 -6.35
N GLU A 33 -18.62 11.37 -5.95
CA GLU A 33 -19.80 10.53 -6.19
C GLU A 33 -20.97 10.89 -5.25
N ARG A 34 -20.63 11.22 -3.99
CA ARG A 34 -21.62 11.53 -2.94
C ARG A 34 -21.02 12.50 -1.92
N ASP A 35 -21.88 13.31 -1.32
CA ASP A 35 -21.58 14.17 -0.18
C ASP A 35 -22.42 13.69 1.03
N PHE A 36 -21.78 13.35 2.12
CA PHE A 36 -22.44 12.87 3.35
C PHE A 36 -22.70 14.00 4.34
N THR A 37 -22.29 15.22 4.03
CA THR A 37 -22.61 16.41 4.83
C THR A 37 -24.02 16.92 4.48
N VAL A 38 -24.50 17.90 5.23
CA VAL A 38 -25.79 18.57 4.97
C VAL A 38 -25.47 20.01 4.57
N TYR A 39 -25.86 20.41 3.37
CA TYR A 39 -25.57 21.74 2.84
C TYR A 39 -26.13 22.86 3.73
N GLY A 40 -25.23 23.76 4.14
CA GLY A 40 -25.53 24.85 5.06
C GLY A 40 -25.39 24.50 6.54
N GLU A 41 -25.10 23.22 6.84
CA GLU A 41 -24.89 22.73 8.21
C GLU A 41 -23.50 22.10 8.39
N GLU A 42 -22.58 22.37 7.46
CA GLU A 42 -21.21 21.89 7.52
C GLU A 42 -20.50 22.42 8.76
N VAL A 43 -19.69 21.58 9.38
CA VAL A 43 -18.84 21.99 10.50
C VAL A 43 -17.47 22.45 10.01
N LYS A 44 -16.96 23.50 10.61
CA LYS A 44 -15.63 24.03 10.35
C LYS A 44 -15.09 24.72 11.60
N PHE A 45 -13.80 24.52 11.88
CA PHE A 45 -13.09 25.17 12.98
C PHE A 45 -12.45 26.50 12.54
N GLY A 46 -12.39 27.46 13.47
CA GLY A 46 -11.72 28.73 13.29
C GLY A 46 -12.48 29.90 13.93
N GLY A 47 -11.86 31.07 13.97
CA GLY A 47 -12.49 32.30 14.48
C GLY A 47 -13.78 32.61 13.69
N GLY A 48 -14.89 32.76 14.42
CA GLY A 48 -16.20 33.00 13.82
C GLY A 48 -16.82 31.80 13.06
N LYS A 49 -16.23 30.61 13.14
CA LYS A 49 -16.76 29.37 12.53
C LYS A 49 -17.64 28.61 13.49
N VAL A 50 -18.28 27.53 12.98
CA VAL A 50 -19.38 26.84 13.64
C VAL A 50 -18.95 25.96 14.81
N ILE A 51 -17.73 25.37 14.80
CA ILE A 51 -17.27 24.53 15.91
C ILE A 51 -16.95 25.41 17.11
N ARG A 52 -17.97 25.71 17.89
CA ARG A 52 -17.95 26.47 19.13
C ARG A 52 -18.97 25.89 20.09
N ASP A 53 -18.78 26.13 21.39
CA ASP A 53 -19.66 25.67 22.45
C ASP A 53 -21.12 26.04 22.21
N GLY A 54 -22.00 25.05 22.30
CA GLY A 54 -23.44 25.20 22.07
C GLY A 54 -23.85 25.39 20.60
N MET A 55 -22.90 25.42 19.67
CA MET A 55 -23.15 25.47 18.23
C MET A 55 -22.79 24.11 17.58
N GLY A 56 -21.70 24.01 16.83
CA GLY A 56 -21.22 22.75 16.27
C GLY A 56 -20.52 21.84 17.28
N GLN A 57 -20.21 22.34 18.48
CA GLN A 57 -19.73 21.54 19.59
C GLN A 57 -20.87 21.29 20.58
N ALA A 58 -21.16 20.01 20.84
CA ALA A 58 -22.14 19.56 21.84
C ALA A 58 -21.51 19.54 23.24
N GLN A 59 -22.35 19.38 24.28
CA GLN A 59 -21.92 19.19 25.67
C GLN A 59 -21.54 17.72 26.00
N ALA A 60 -21.36 16.90 24.96
CA ALA A 60 -21.08 15.49 25.11
C ALA A 60 -19.65 15.25 25.62
N THR A 61 -19.52 14.40 26.61
CA THR A 61 -18.24 13.88 27.07
C THR A 61 -17.79 12.69 26.20
N ARG A 62 -16.52 12.30 26.32
CA ARG A 62 -16.04 11.07 25.69
C ARG A 62 -16.88 9.86 26.12
N ALA A 63 -17.26 9.76 27.39
CA ALA A 63 -18.09 8.68 27.93
C ALA A 63 -19.50 8.66 27.30
N SER A 64 -20.05 9.82 26.94
CA SER A 64 -21.35 9.94 26.29
C SER A 64 -21.29 9.94 24.75
N GLY A 65 -20.15 9.58 24.15
CA GLY A 65 -20.05 9.31 22.73
C GLY A 65 -19.30 10.37 21.89
N ALA A 66 -18.75 11.43 22.50
CA ALA A 66 -17.91 12.36 21.76
C ALA A 66 -16.64 11.69 21.20
N LEU A 67 -16.23 12.15 20.02
CA LEU A 67 -15.02 11.70 19.33
C LEU A 67 -13.75 12.17 20.05
N ASP A 68 -12.65 11.44 19.84
CA ASP A 68 -11.30 11.92 20.23
C ASP A 68 -10.77 12.92 19.17
N THR A 69 -10.98 12.63 17.89
CA THR A 69 -10.57 13.49 16.78
C THR A 69 -11.64 13.48 15.68
N VAL A 70 -11.79 14.60 14.99
CA VAL A 70 -12.60 14.71 13.77
C VAL A 70 -11.78 15.33 12.64
N ILE A 71 -11.82 14.74 11.44
CA ILE A 71 -11.34 15.35 10.20
C ILE A 71 -12.58 15.87 9.48
N THR A 72 -12.67 17.21 9.29
CA THR A 72 -13.86 17.84 8.73
C THR A 72 -13.82 17.93 7.20
N ASN A 73 -14.95 17.68 6.53
CA ASN A 73 -15.17 17.93 5.09
C ASN A 73 -14.08 17.36 4.16
N ALA A 74 -13.52 16.20 4.46
CA ALA A 74 -12.48 15.59 3.64
C ALA A 74 -13.07 14.95 2.37
N LEU A 75 -12.32 15.02 1.26
CA LEU A 75 -12.59 14.21 0.07
C LEU A 75 -11.95 12.84 0.25
N ILE A 76 -12.74 11.85 0.61
CA ILE A 76 -12.29 10.47 0.76
C ILE A 76 -12.13 9.84 -0.63
N LEU A 77 -10.93 9.33 -0.92
CA LEU A 77 -10.66 8.44 -2.04
C LEU A 77 -10.34 7.06 -1.48
N ASP A 78 -11.25 6.12 -1.69
CA ASP A 78 -11.05 4.73 -1.26
C ASP A 78 -11.57 3.74 -2.32
N HIS A 79 -11.24 2.45 -2.18
CA HIS A 79 -11.67 1.41 -3.11
C HIS A 79 -13.20 1.30 -3.21
N TRP A 80 -13.94 1.65 -2.16
CA TRP A 80 -15.40 1.57 -2.10
C TRP A 80 -16.11 2.83 -2.62
N GLY A 81 -15.41 3.96 -2.77
CA GLY A 81 -16.04 5.18 -3.29
C GLY A 81 -15.14 6.42 -3.21
N ILE A 82 -15.63 7.49 -3.83
CA ILE A 82 -15.03 8.83 -3.81
C ILE A 82 -16.09 9.77 -3.26
N VAL A 83 -15.97 10.10 -1.97
CA VAL A 83 -17.04 10.80 -1.25
C VAL A 83 -16.51 11.95 -0.39
N LYS A 84 -17.30 13.01 -0.24
CA LYS A 84 -17.05 14.04 0.76
C LYS A 84 -17.72 13.64 2.06
N ALA A 85 -16.99 13.65 3.17
CA ALA A 85 -17.51 13.36 4.50
C ALA A 85 -16.60 13.90 5.60
N ASP A 86 -17.13 13.97 6.82
CA ASP A 86 -16.33 14.05 8.02
C ASP A 86 -15.90 12.64 8.46
N ILE A 87 -14.69 12.52 9.01
CA ILE A 87 -14.16 11.25 9.52
C ILE A 87 -14.01 11.38 11.04
N GLY A 88 -14.76 10.59 11.78
CA GLY A 88 -14.66 10.51 13.23
C GLY A 88 -13.68 9.44 13.68
N ILE A 89 -12.80 9.78 14.64
CA ILE A 89 -11.80 8.87 15.21
C ILE A 89 -12.05 8.76 16.71
N ARG A 90 -11.98 7.52 17.20
CA ARG A 90 -12.06 7.22 18.64
C ARG A 90 -11.24 5.96 18.95
N ASP A 91 -10.49 5.99 20.06
CA ASP A 91 -9.64 4.88 20.49
C ASP A 91 -8.65 4.42 19.40
N GLY A 92 -8.12 5.38 18.63
CA GLY A 92 -7.20 5.12 17.52
C GLY A 92 -7.84 4.45 16.29
N ARG A 93 -9.18 4.34 16.26
CA ARG A 93 -9.94 3.71 15.16
C ARG A 93 -10.91 4.68 14.51
N ILE A 94 -11.24 4.43 13.26
CA ILE A 94 -12.33 5.14 12.57
C ILE A 94 -13.63 4.74 13.25
N ALA A 95 -14.24 5.69 13.96
CA ALA A 95 -15.52 5.51 14.63
C ALA A 95 -16.69 5.62 13.66
N GLY A 96 -16.52 6.38 12.58
CA GLY A 96 -17.52 6.52 11.52
C GLY A 96 -17.11 7.52 10.45
N ILE A 97 -17.86 7.48 9.35
CA ILE A 97 -17.75 8.40 8.22
C ILE A 97 -19.15 8.96 7.98
N GLY A 98 -19.30 10.28 8.02
CA GLY A 98 -20.62 10.90 7.92
C GLY A 98 -20.59 12.39 8.14
N LYS A 99 -21.57 12.93 8.85
CA LYS A 99 -21.64 14.34 9.24
C LYS A 99 -21.29 14.50 10.72
N ALA A 100 -20.28 15.30 11.00
CA ALA A 100 -19.92 15.69 12.37
C ALA A 100 -20.67 16.93 12.84
N GLY A 101 -20.77 17.11 14.16
CA GLY A 101 -21.33 18.29 14.77
C GLY A 101 -22.00 18.06 16.11
N ASN A 102 -22.97 18.94 16.40
CA ASN A 102 -23.79 18.91 17.59
C ASN A 102 -25.21 18.43 17.25
N PRO A 103 -25.61 17.23 17.66
CA PRO A 103 -26.91 16.68 17.33
C PRO A 103 -28.10 17.45 17.96
N ASP A 104 -27.84 18.27 19.01
CA ASP A 104 -28.92 19.02 19.69
C ASP A 104 -29.41 20.20 18.84
N VAL A 105 -28.56 20.72 17.93
CA VAL A 105 -28.88 21.94 17.15
C VAL A 105 -28.67 21.78 15.65
N GLN A 106 -28.01 20.73 15.18
CA GLN A 106 -27.74 20.50 13.76
C GLN A 106 -28.39 19.20 13.27
N PRO A 107 -29.06 19.21 12.11
CA PRO A 107 -29.66 18.00 11.53
C PRO A 107 -28.58 17.05 10.95
N GLY A 108 -28.91 15.76 10.94
CA GLY A 108 -28.13 14.73 10.26
C GLY A 108 -26.78 14.38 10.90
N VAL A 109 -26.49 14.84 12.11
CA VAL A 109 -25.26 14.53 12.82
C VAL A 109 -25.20 13.05 13.20
N THR A 110 -24.14 12.39 12.75
CA THR A 110 -23.81 10.99 13.08
C THR A 110 -22.51 10.86 13.88
N LEU A 111 -21.72 11.95 13.95
CA LEU A 111 -20.41 12.03 14.57
C LEU A 111 -20.40 13.21 15.55
N VAL A 112 -20.39 12.93 16.86
CA VAL A 112 -20.57 13.97 17.87
C VAL A 112 -19.25 14.65 18.21
N ILE A 113 -19.18 15.97 18.03
CA ILE A 113 -18.07 16.83 18.46
C ILE A 113 -18.35 17.29 19.90
N GLY A 114 -17.47 16.98 20.84
CA GLY A 114 -17.53 17.44 22.22
C GLY A 114 -16.35 18.32 22.59
N PRO A 115 -16.28 18.83 23.85
CA PRO A 115 -15.16 19.66 24.31
C PRO A 115 -13.79 18.96 24.26
N GLY A 116 -13.77 17.61 24.29
CA GLY A 116 -12.56 16.80 24.21
C GLY A 116 -12.16 16.37 22.80
N THR A 117 -12.87 16.85 21.77
CA THR A 117 -12.60 16.45 20.38
C THR A 117 -11.59 17.39 19.73
N GLU A 118 -10.46 16.84 19.25
CA GLU A 118 -9.50 17.56 18.41
C GLU A 118 -10.04 17.68 16.99
N VAL A 119 -9.73 18.77 16.31
CA VAL A 119 -10.24 19.05 14.96
C VAL A 119 -9.09 19.17 13.95
N ILE A 120 -9.15 18.37 12.91
CA ILE A 120 -8.27 18.46 11.75
C ILE A 120 -9.07 18.96 10.55
N ALA A 121 -8.65 20.07 9.97
CA ALA A 121 -9.29 20.63 8.78
C ALA A 121 -9.00 19.75 7.56
N GLY A 122 -10.04 19.13 7.02
CA GLY A 122 -9.99 18.30 5.80
C GLY A 122 -10.49 19.01 4.56
N GLU A 123 -10.99 20.24 4.69
CA GLU A 123 -11.52 21.04 3.59
C GLU A 123 -10.50 21.21 2.46
N GLY A 124 -10.84 20.71 1.28
CA GLY A 124 -9.94 20.76 0.11
C GLY A 124 -8.78 19.76 0.15
N LEU A 125 -8.74 18.85 1.13
CA LEU A 125 -7.78 17.75 1.18
C LEU A 125 -8.42 16.43 0.72
N ILE A 126 -7.61 15.60 0.08
CA ILE A 126 -7.96 14.21 -0.23
C ILE A 126 -7.47 13.33 0.93
N ALA A 127 -8.36 12.52 1.48
CA ALA A 127 -8.04 11.52 2.50
C ALA A 127 -7.96 10.12 1.88
N THR A 128 -6.88 9.41 2.12
CA THR A 128 -6.71 7.99 1.76
C THR A 128 -6.33 7.17 2.99
N ALA A 129 -6.58 5.86 2.94
CA ALA A 129 -5.94 4.95 3.87
C ALA A 129 -4.42 5.01 3.71
N GLY A 130 -3.68 4.76 4.79
CA GLY A 130 -2.23 4.59 4.74
C GLY A 130 -1.85 3.38 3.88
N GLY A 131 -0.77 3.53 3.12
CA GLY A 131 -0.27 2.50 2.22
C GLY A 131 0.37 1.32 2.97
N ILE A 132 0.38 0.18 2.30
CA ILE A 132 1.00 -1.08 2.75
C ILE A 132 2.04 -1.49 1.71
N ASP A 133 3.28 -1.61 2.13
CA ASP A 133 4.34 -2.21 1.33
C ASP A 133 4.60 -3.64 1.83
N ALA A 134 4.36 -4.61 0.96
CA ALA A 134 4.42 -6.02 1.28
C ALA A 134 5.70 -6.73 0.77
N HIS A 135 6.71 -5.94 0.38
CA HIS A 135 7.99 -6.47 -0.09
C HIS A 135 9.15 -5.64 0.44
N ILE A 136 9.52 -5.87 1.71
CA ILE A 136 10.54 -5.10 2.41
C ILE A 136 11.74 -6.00 2.77
N HIS A 137 12.95 -5.55 2.40
CA HIS A 137 14.20 -6.02 2.99
C HIS A 137 14.52 -5.13 4.19
N PHE A 138 14.42 -5.66 5.40
CA PHE A 138 14.74 -4.90 6.62
C PHE A 138 16.26 -4.82 6.82
N ILE A 139 16.93 -4.04 5.96
CA ILE A 139 18.38 -3.79 5.99
C ILE A 139 18.69 -2.59 6.87
N CYS A 140 18.15 -1.41 6.52
CA CYS A 140 18.38 -0.16 7.21
C CYS A 140 17.09 0.30 7.92
N PRO A 141 17.07 0.50 9.25
CA PRO A 141 15.85 0.91 9.95
C PRO A 141 15.37 2.31 9.56
N GLN A 142 16.25 3.19 9.04
CA GLN A 142 15.89 4.53 8.61
C GLN A 142 14.89 4.54 7.44
N GLN A 143 14.81 3.46 6.65
CA GLN A 143 13.78 3.32 5.61
C GLN A 143 12.34 3.44 6.15
N VAL A 144 12.12 3.18 7.44
CA VAL A 144 10.81 3.32 8.08
C VAL A 144 10.35 4.77 8.08
N GLU A 145 11.27 5.71 8.27
CA GLU A 145 10.97 7.13 8.19
C GLU A 145 10.61 7.55 6.76
N ASP A 146 11.39 7.10 5.76
CA ASP A 146 11.10 7.34 4.34
C ASP A 146 9.74 6.77 3.91
N ALA A 147 9.42 5.56 4.39
CA ALA A 147 8.12 4.94 4.19
C ALA A 147 6.99 5.81 4.77
N LEU A 148 7.10 6.17 6.04
CA LEU A 148 6.09 7.00 6.72
C LEU A 148 5.89 8.32 5.97
N MET A 149 6.98 9.04 5.65
CA MET A 149 6.92 10.34 4.96
C MET A 149 6.40 10.25 3.52
N SER A 150 6.28 9.05 2.95
CA SER A 150 5.66 8.81 1.64
C SER A 150 4.18 8.43 1.72
N GLY A 151 3.64 8.23 2.93
CA GLY A 151 2.26 7.77 3.14
C GLY A 151 2.10 6.26 3.31
N ILE A 152 3.20 5.51 3.40
CA ILE A 152 3.19 4.10 3.80
C ILE A 152 3.09 4.03 5.32
N THR A 153 2.15 3.27 5.86
CA THR A 153 1.90 3.12 7.29
C THR A 153 2.05 1.69 7.79
N THR A 154 2.26 0.76 6.85
CA THR A 154 2.47 -0.66 7.15
C THR A 154 3.56 -1.23 6.23
N MET A 155 4.53 -1.92 6.81
CA MET A 155 5.62 -2.58 6.10
C MET A 155 5.69 -4.05 6.47
N LEU A 156 5.66 -4.92 5.46
CA LEU A 156 5.70 -6.38 5.59
C LEU A 156 6.87 -6.94 4.80
N GLY A 157 7.64 -7.81 5.40
CA GLY A 157 8.80 -8.38 4.73
C GLY A 157 9.69 -9.16 5.70
N GLY A 158 10.99 -9.19 5.45
CA GLY A 158 11.92 -9.90 6.32
C GLY A 158 13.32 -9.30 6.25
N GLY A 159 14.14 -9.68 7.21
CA GLY A 159 15.51 -9.25 7.33
C GLY A 159 15.96 -9.07 8.77
N THR A 160 17.25 -8.79 8.94
CA THR A 160 17.92 -8.69 10.26
C THR A 160 18.99 -7.59 10.26
N GLY A 161 18.91 -6.62 9.37
CA GLY A 161 19.98 -5.68 9.10
C GLY A 161 20.79 -6.06 7.84
N PRO A 162 21.96 -5.46 7.57
CA PRO A 162 22.75 -5.65 6.34
C PRO A 162 23.51 -6.99 6.34
N ALA A 163 22.81 -8.07 6.62
CA ALA A 163 23.33 -9.43 6.49
C ALA A 163 23.16 -9.92 5.05
N THR A 164 24.06 -10.79 4.57
CA THR A 164 24.04 -11.31 3.20
C THR A 164 22.68 -11.95 2.85
N GLY A 165 22.12 -12.75 3.77
CA GLY A 165 20.79 -13.33 3.56
C GLY A 165 19.66 -12.29 3.48
N THR A 166 19.75 -11.18 4.21
CA THR A 166 18.76 -10.08 4.15
C THR A 166 18.93 -9.26 2.87
N ASN A 167 20.17 -9.04 2.42
CA ASN A 167 20.43 -8.30 1.18
C ASN A 167 19.80 -9.01 -0.02
N ALA A 168 19.92 -10.33 -0.08
CA ALA A 168 19.35 -11.14 -1.16
C ALA A 168 17.87 -11.46 -0.95
N THR A 169 17.43 -11.70 0.30
CA THR A 169 16.10 -12.26 0.57
C THR A 169 15.33 -11.49 1.63
N THR A 170 14.01 -11.54 1.58
CA THR A 170 13.13 -10.94 2.59
C THR A 170 12.81 -11.92 3.72
N CYS A 171 13.82 -12.52 4.32
CA CYS A 171 13.66 -13.52 5.37
C CYS A 171 14.22 -13.04 6.71
N THR A 172 13.43 -13.20 7.79
CA THR A 172 13.88 -13.12 9.18
C THR A 172 13.98 -14.55 9.72
N PRO A 173 15.16 -15.21 9.66
CA PRO A 173 15.27 -16.63 9.85
C PRO A 173 15.34 -17.01 11.33
N GLY A 174 14.49 -17.96 11.73
CA GLY A 174 14.55 -18.61 13.05
C GLY A 174 14.02 -17.76 14.21
N ALA A 175 13.70 -18.45 15.31
CA ALA A 175 13.04 -17.85 16.47
C ALA A 175 13.83 -16.73 17.13
N TRP A 176 15.18 -16.85 17.16
CA TRP A 176 16.02 -15.83 17.80
C TRP A 176 15.97 -14.48 17.06
N HIS A 177 16.12 -14.49 15.72
CA HIS A 177 16.06 -13.28 14.93
C HIS A 177 14.66 -12.67 14.92
N LEU A 178 13.63 -13.49 14.81
CA LEU A 178 12.24 -13.01 14.91
C LEU A 178 11.99 -12.26 16.23
N ALA A 179 12.46 -12.83 17.37
CA ALA A 179 12.34 -12.16 18.66
C ALA A 179 13.05 -10.79 18.67
N ARG A 180 14.29 -10.71 18.16
CA ARG A 180 15.04 -9.43 18.12
C ARG A 180 14.37 -8.40 17.21
N MET A 181 13.83 -8.80 16.06
CA MET A 181 13.13 -7.88 15.16
C MET A 181 11.78 -7.42 15.73
N LEU A 182 11.06 -8.30 16.44
CA LEU A 182 9.82 -7.94 17.13
C LEU A 182 10.07 -6.91 18.25
N GLU A 183 11.16 -7.09 19.03
CA GLU A 183 11.56 -6.12 20.05
C GLU A 183 12.02 -4.79 19.41
N ALA A 184 12.79 -4.82 18.33
CA ALA A 184 13.23 -3.61 17.62
C ALA A 184 12.02 -2.82 17.05
N ALA A 185 10.97 -3.52 16.64
CA ALA A 185 9.74 -2.92 16.12
C ALA A 185 9.06 -1.98 17.13
N GLU A 186 9.24 -2.18 18.43
CA GLU A 186 8.64 -1.35 19.49
C GLU A 186 8.98 0.15 19.37
N ALA A 187 10.14 0.48 18.80
CA ALA A 187 10.62 1.85 18.64
C ALA A 187 10.26 2.49 17.28
N LEU A 188 9.64 1.76 16.37
CA LEU A 188 9.42 2.21 14.99
C LEU A 188 7.97 2.65 14.78
N PRO A 189 7.69 3.88 14.29
CA PRO A 189 6.33 4.41 14.10
C PRO A 189 5.64 3.83 12.85
N MET A 190 5.56 2.50 12.77
CA MET A 190 5.07 1.76 11.60
C MET A 190 4.35 0.50 12.07
N ASN A 191 3.28 0.08 11.40
CA ASN A 191 2.79 -1.28 11.58
C ASN A 191 3.76 -2.22 10.89
N LEU A 192 4.17 -3.28 11.56
CA LEU A 192 5.22 -4.18 11.08
C LEU A 192 4.79 -5.63 11.15
N GLY A 193 5.32 -6.43 10.22
CA GLY A 193 5.20 -7.86 10.24
C GLY A 193 6.39 -8.53 9.54
N PHE A 194 6.90 -9.62 10.12
CA PHE A 194 8.11 -10.28 9.67
C PHE A 194 7.81 -11.65 9.07
N LEU A 195 8.44 -11.95 7.92
CA LEU A 195 8.37 -13.23 7.25
C LEU A 195 9.54 -14.11 7.69
N GLY A 196 9.25 -15.33 8.11
CA GLY A 196 10.24 -16.36 8.36
C GLY A 196 10.81 -16.93 7.06
N LYS A 197 11.94 -17.61 7.13
CA LYS A 197 12.55 -18.32 6.00
C LYS A 197 11.73 -19.56 5.65
N GLY A 198 11.16 -19.62 4.44
CA GLY A 198 10.28 -20.71 3.97
C GLY A 198 11.03 -21.91 3.41
N ASN A 199 12.31 -21.77 3.06
CA ASN A 199 13.09 -22.83 2.45
C ASN A 199 13.58 -23.84 3.51
N ALA A 200 12.86 -24.92 3.65
CA ALA A 200 13.23 -26.06 4.50
C ALA A 200 12.64 -27.37 3.95
N SER A 201 13.38 -28.45 4.06
CA SER A 201 12.95 -29.78 3.60
C SER A 201 12.02 -30.49 4.59
N ARG A 202 11.90 -29.99 5.83
CA ARG A 202 11.06 -30.54 6.89
C ARG A 202 10.19 -29.46 7.52
N PRO A 203 8.96 -29.81 7.95
CA PRO A 203 7.99 -28.84 8.45
C PRO A 203 8.35 -28.25 9.83
N GLU A 204 9.12 -28.97 10.66
CA GLU A 204 9.38 -28.56 12.04
C GLU A 204 10.11 -27.22 12.14
N ALA A 205 11.11 -27.00 11.28
CA ALA A 205 11.87 -25.75 11.24
C ALA A 205 11.03 -24.55 10.76
N LEU A 206 9.98 -24.78 9.99
CA LEU A 206 9.03 -23.76 9.57
C LEU A 206 8.00 -23.48 10.66
N ALA A 207 7.48 -24.52 11.30
CA ALA A 207 6.54 -24.41 12.40
C ALA A 207 7.15 -23.61 13.57
N GLU A 208 8.40 -23.87 13.93
CA GLU A 208 9.13 -23.13 14.96
C GLU A 208 9.15 -21.61 14.70
N GLN A 209 9.38 -21.20 13.44
CA GLN A 209 9.39 -19.78 13.09
C GLN A 209 7.99 -19.16 13.17
N VAL A 210 6.96 -19.86 12.71
CA VAL A 210 5.58 -19.41 12.81
C VAL A 210 5.16 -19.26 14.27
N GLU A 211 5.48 -20.22 15.13
CA GLU A 211 5.20 -20.18 16.58
C GLU A 211 6.02 -19.09 17.31
N ALA A 212 7.18 -18.72 16.77
CA ALA A 212 8.02 -17.64 17.30
C ALA A 212 7.58 -16.22 16.88
N GLY A 213 6.58 -16.08 16.00
CA GLY A 213 6.04 -14.76 15.64
C GLY A 213 6.12 -14.40 14.16
N ALA A 214 6.63 -15.26 13.27
CA ALA A 214 6.54 -15.01 11.85
C ALA A 214 5.07 -14.88 11.42
N MET A 215 4.73 -13.78 10.73
CA MET A 215 3.39 -13.57 10.19
C MET A 215 3.12 -14.33 8.90
N GLY A 216 4.17 -14.84 8.29
CA GLY A 216 4.18 -15.57 7.03
C GLY A 216 5.55 -16.18 6.79
N LEU A 217 5.70 -16.82 5.64
CA LEU A 217 6.95 -17.45 5.23
C LEU A 217 7.39 -16.91 3.86
N LYS A 218 8.69 -16.79 3.66
CA LYS A 218 9.28 -16.36 2.38
C LYS A 218 10.14 -17.46 1.78
N LEU A 219 9.83 -17.82 0.55
CA LEU A 219 10.65 -18.67 -0.31
C LEU A 219 11.53 -17.80 -1.22
N HIS A 220 12.80 -18.14 -1.35
CA HIS A 220 13.74 -17.46 -2.24
C HIS A 220 14.72 -18.45 -2.87
N GLU A 221 15.05 -18.26 -4.14
CA GLU A 221 15.93 -19.17 -4.89
C GLU A 221 17.31 -19.36 -4.25
N ASP A 222 17.90 -18.31 -3.70
CA ASP A 222 19.23 -18.38 -3.01
C ASP A 222 19.24 -19.41 -1.85
N TRP A 223 18.08 -19.73 -1.32
CA TRP A 223 17.89 -20.77 -0.32
C TRP A 223 17.41 -22.11 -0.91
N GLY A 224 17.23 -22.19 -2.24
CA GLY A 224 16.72 -23.36 -2.96
C GLY A 224 15.19 -23.44 -2.98
N THR A 225 14.53 -22.85 -3.99
CA THR A 225 13.06 -22.94 -4.20
C THR A 225 12.69 -24.13 -5.07
N THR A 226 13.09 -25.32 -4.65
CA THR A 226 12.70 -26.56 -5.33
C THR A 226 11.20 -26.84 -5.16
N PRO A 227 10.55 -27.61 -6.06
CA PRO A 227 9.17 -28.04 -5.89
C PRO A 227 8.87 -28.66 -4.52
N ALA A 228 9.82 -29.41 -3.98
CA ALA A 228 9.69 -30.03 -2.64
C ALA A 228 9.71 -28.98 -1.51
N ALA A 229 10.59 -27.98 -1.57
CA ALA A 229 10.63 -26.88 -0.60
C ALA A 229 9.34 -26.05 -0.65
N ILE A 230 8.84 -25.75 -1.86
CA ILE A 230 7.58 -25.04 -2.07
C ILE A 230 6.42 -25.80 -1.46
N ASP A 231 6.31 -27.11 -1.75
CA ASP A 231 5.23 -27.97 -1.24
C ASP A 231 5.25 -28.04 0.29
N ASN A 232 6.44 -28.26 0.89
CA ASN A 232 6.59 -28.29 2.35
C ASN A 232 6.19 -26.94 2.99
N CYS A 233 6.65 -25.83 2.43
CA CYS A 233 6.33 -24.49 2.93
C CYS A 233 4.83 -24.24 2.89
N LEU A 234 4.16 -24.53 1.78
CA LEU A 234 2.72 -24.35 1.63
C LEU A 234 1.92 -25.27 2.56
N ASN A 235 2.36 -26.51 2.80
CA ASN A 235 1.71 -27.41 3.77
C ASN A 235 1.75 -26.85 5.19
N VAL A 236 2.88 -26.26 5.60
CA VAL A 236 2.99 -25.58 6.91
C VAL A 236 2.10 -24.34 6.94
N ALA A 237 2.10 -23.55 5.87
CA ALA A 237 1.26 -22.35 5.78
C ALA A 237 -0.23 -22.67 5.88
N GLU A 238 -0.71 -23.74 5.22
CA GLU A 238 -2.10 -24.23 5.36
C GLU A 238 -2.45 -24.58 6.81
N ARG A 239 -1.53 -25.24 7.53
CA ARG A 239 -1.73 -25.62 8.93
C ARG A 239 -1.89 -24.43 9.87
N PHE A 240 -1.17 -23.33 9.61
CA PHE A 240 -1.10 -22.19 10.52
C PHE A 240 -1.87 -20.96 10.04
N ASP A 241 -2.53 -21.03 8.89
CA ASP A 241 -3.20 -19.89 8.23
C ASP A 241 -2.29 -18.67 8.12
N VAL A 242 -1.11 -18.85 7.50
CA VAL A 242 -0.15 -17.77 7.21
C VAL A 242 0.14 -17.69 5.72
N GLN A 243 0.49 -16.48 5.22
CA GLN A 243 0.81 -16.30 3.81
C GLN A 243 2.22 -16.81 3.49
N VAL A 244 2.39 -17.29 2.25
CA VAL A 244 3.70 -17.56 1.65
C VAL A 244 3.96 -16.54 0.54
N ALA A 245 5.08 -15.85 0.62
CA ALA A 245 5.61 -15.03 -0.47
C ALA A 245 6.76 -15.77 -1.15
N ILE A 246 6.89 -15.62 -2.48
CA ILE A 246 7.93 -16.31 -3.24
C ILE A 246 8.64 -15.41 -4.24
N HIS A 247 9.97 -15.46 -4.20
CA HIS A 247 10.86 -15.15 -5.32
C HIS A 247 11.15 -16.49 -6.00
N THR A 248 10.69 -16.67 -7.24
CA THR A 248 10.82 -17.94 -7.95
C THR A 248 12.22 -18.15 -8.51
N ASP A 249 12.49 -19.35 -9.01
CA ASP A 249 13.80 -19.78 -9.48
C ASP A 249 14.20 -19.08 -10.79
N THR A 250 15.00 -18.03 -10.67
CA THR A 250 15.46 -17.19 -11.80
C THR A 250 16.33 -17.98 -12.78
N LEU A 251 17.12 -18.92 -12.30
CA LEU A 251 18.05 -19.70 -13.11
C LEU A 251 17.42 -20.93 -13.74
N ASN A 252 16.15 -21.23 -13.43
CA ASN A 252 15.46 -22.46 -13.84
C ASN A 252 16.23 -23.74 -13.44
N GLU A 253 16.91 -23.71 -12.31
CA GLU A 253 17.71 -24.86 -11.81
C GLU A 253 16.85 -26.02 -11.36
N SER A 254 15.65 -25.73 -10.87
CA SER A 254 14.70 -26.72 -10.31
C SER A 254 13.52 -27.01 -11.24
N GLY A 255 13.56 -26.53 -12.47
CA GLY A 255 12.49 -26.61 -13.47
C GLY A 255 12.05 -25.24 -13.97
N PHE A 256 11.07 -25.22 -14.88
CA PHE A 256 10.51 -24.02 -15.46
C PHE A 256 9.32 -23.47 -14.68
N VAL A 257 8.71 -22.39 -15.14
CA VAL A 257 7.56 -21.77 -14.47
C VAL A 257 6.41 -22.75 -14.25
N GLU A 258 6.19 -23.65 -15.18
CA GLU A 258 5.15 -24.69 -15.12
C GLU A 258 5.37 -25.64 -13.94
N ASP A 259 6.62 -26.03 -13.68
CA ASP A 259 6.97 -26.92 -12.54
C ASP A 259 6.72 -26.21 -11.20
N THR A 260 7.08 -24.93 -11.12
CA THR A 260 6.80 -24.10 -9.94
C THR A 260 5.29 -23.91 -9.73
N LEU A 261 4.52 -23.58 -10.78
CA LEU A 261 3.06 -23.46 -10.69
C LEU A 261 2.40 -24.80 -10.29
N ALA A 262 2.90 -25.92 -10.82
CA ALA A 262 2.45 -27.24 -10.44
C ALA A 262 2.73 -27.55 -8.97
N ALA A 263 3.88 -27.11 -8.42
CA ALA A 263 4.25 -27.29 -7.02
C ALA A 263 3.32 -26.53 -6.06
N PHE A 264 2.67 -25.45 -6.52
CA PHE A 264 1.66 -24.74 -5.71
C PHE A 264 0.41 -25.60 -5.43
N LYS A 265 0.09 -26.56 -6.31
CA LYS A 265 -1.06 -27.46 -6.17
C LYS A 265 -2.39 -26.71 -5.93
N GLY A 266 -2.56 -25.54 -6.56
CA GLY A 266 -3.74 -24.69 -6.41
C GLY A 266 -3.85 -23.94 -5.07
N ARG A 267 -2.86 -24.05 -4.17
CA ARG A 267 -2.81 -23.31 -2.91
C ARG A 267 -2.41 -21.85 -3.14
N THR A 268 -2.96 -20.96 -2.35
CA THR A 268 -2.70 -19.52 -2.46
C THR A 268 -1.24 -19.18 -2.17
N ILE A 269 -0.67 -18.29 -3.01
CA ILE A 269 0.69 -17.81 -2.85
C ILE A 269 0.83 -16.39 -3.40
N HIS A 270 1.64 -15.55 -2.73
CA HIS A 270 1.99 -14.21 -3.17
C HIS A 270 3.29 -14.27 -3.96
N THR A 271 3.26 -13.97 -5.26
CA THR A 271 4.46 -13.91 -6.10
C THR A 271 5.00 -12.50 -6.17
N TYR A 272 6.29 -12.33 -5.87
CA TYR A 272 6.99 -11.06 -5.96
C TYR A 272 7.45 -10.79 -7.40
N HIS A 273 7.64 -9.51 -7.76
CA HIS A 273 8.13 -9.06 -9.09
C HIS A 273 7.73 -10.01 -10.24
N THR A 274 6.43 -10.30 -10.30
CA THR A 274 5.86 -11.34 -11.18
C THR A 274 6.05 -11.06 -12.68
N GLU A 275 6.58 -9.89 -13.07
CA GLU A 275 6.96 -9.60 -14.46
C GLU A 275 8.35 -10.15 -14.83
N GLY A 276 9.23 -10.37 -13.84
CA GLY A 276 10.50 -11.05 -13.99
C GLY A 276 11.76 -10.20 -13.86
N ALA A 277 11.70 -8.87 -13.97
CA ALA A 277 12.91 -8.04 -13.93
C ALA A 277 13.56 -7.99 -12.53
N GLY A 278 12.77 -8.09 -11.46
CA GLY A 278 13.27 -8.22 -10.09
C GLY A 278 13.74 -9.62 -9.73
N GLY A 279 13.60 -10.59 -10.62
CA GLY A 279 13.90 -12.01 -10.44
C GLY A 279 12.68 -12.89 -10.68
N GLY A 280 12.91 -14.18 -10.82
CA GLY A 280 11.92 -15.19 -11.15
C GLY A 280 12.15 -15.81 -12.52
N HIS A 281 11.42 -16.90 -12.80
CA HIS A 281 11.59 -17.68 -14.03
C HIS A 281 11.69 -16.82 -15.27
N ALA A 282 12.79 -16.92 -15.97
CA ALA A 282 12.98 -16.25 -17.25
C ALA A 282 12.66 -17.20 -18.42
N PRO A 283 11.97 -16.72 -19.46
CA PRO A 283 11.49 -15.32 -19.62
C PRO A 283 10.06 -15.10 -19.17
N ASP A 284 9.40 -16.04 -18.52
CA ASP A 284 7.96 -16.18 -18.56
C ASP A 284 7.23 -16.29 -17.21
N ILE A 285 7.88 -15.90 -16.10
CA ILE A 285 7.21 -15.84 -14.78
C ILE A 285 5.91 -15.02 -14.83
N ILE A 286 5.80 -14.05 -15.74
CA ILE A 286 4.61 -13.21 -15.93
C ILE A 286 3.35 -14.05 -16.24
N LYS A 287 3.47 -15.29 -16.74
CA LYS A 287 2.35 -16.24 -16.90
C LYS A 287 1.62 -16.50 -15.58
N ALA A 288 2.33 -16.43 -14.46
CA ALA A 288 1.75 -16.67 -13.14
C ALA A 288 0.59 -15.72 -12.81
N CYS A 289 0.53 -14.51 -13.41
CA CYS A 289 -0.58 -13.59 -13.20
C CYS A 289 -1.93 -14.10 -13.75
N GLY A 290 -1.93 -15.11 -14.61
CA GLY A 290 -3.13 -15.80 -15.09
C GLY A 290 -3.65 -16.93 -14.18
N ALA A 291 -2.91 -17.30 -13.13
CA ALA A 291 -3.30 -18.38 -12.23
C ALA A 291 -4.21 -17.90 -11.10
N ALA A 292 -5.31 -18.61 -10.84
CA ALA A 292 -6.34 -18.18 -9.89
C ALA A 292 -5.89 -18.18 -8.42
N ASN A 293 -4.91 -19.00 -8.07
CA ASN A 293 -4.34 -19.11 -6.73
C ASN A 293 -3.10 -18.23 -6.52
N VAL A 294 -2.65 -17.52 -7.54
CA VAL A 294 -1.50 -16.61 -7.46
C VAL A 294 -1.97 -15.19 -7.22
N LEU A 295 -1.38 -14.53 -6.24
CA LEU A 295 -1.58 -13.12 -5.92
C LEU A 295 -0.35 -12.34 -6.40
N PRO A 296 -0.36 -11.82 -7.65
CA PRO A 296 0.83 -11.25 -8.25
C PRO A 296 1.09 -9.82 -7.78
N SER A 297 2.34 -9.51 -7.50
CA SER A 297 2.81 -8.15 -7.23
C SER A 297 3.93 -7.71 -8.16
N SER A 298 4.01 -6.41 -8.34
CA SER A 298 5.10 -5.71 -9.00
C SER A 298 6.00 -5.02 -8.00
N THR A 299 7.21 -4.71 -8.41
CA THR A 299 8.11 -3.82 -7.70
C THR A 299 8.24 -2.47 -8.42
N ASN A 300 8.46 -1.42 -7.65
CA ASN A 300 8.35 -0.06 -8.19
C ASN A 300 9.45 0.38 -9.19
N PRO A 301 10.65 -0.20 -9.25
CA PRO A 301 11.64 0.22 -10.25
C PRO A 301 11.21 0.03 -11.70
N THR A 302 10.43 -1.01 -12.00
CA THR A 302 9.89 -1.24 -13.35
C THR A 302 8.67 -0.38 -13.67
N ARG A 303 8.14 0.36 -12.67
CA ARG A 303 6.88 1.11 -12.78
C ARG A 303 7.08 2.63 -12.80
N PRO A 304 6.48 3.32 -13.74
CA PRO A 304 6.04 2.82 -15.06
C PRO A 304 7.23 2.57 -15.99
N TYR A 305 7.01 1.82 -17.08
CA TYR A 305 8.02 1.67 -18.14
C TYR A 305 8.36 3.02 -18.76
N THR A 306 9.63 3.41 -18.68
CA THR A 306 10.20 4.66 -19.21
C THR A 306 11.34 4.38 -20.17
N VAL A 307 11.81 5.41 -20.85
CA VAL A 307 12.97 5.30 -21.75
C VAL A 307 14.26 4.84 -21.06
N ASN A 308 14.37 5.01 -19.75
CA ASN A 308 15.56 4.64 -18.96
C ASN A 308 15.38 3.33 -18.17
N THR A 309 14.14 2.77 -18.09
CA THR A 309 13.84 1.67 -17.16
C THR A 309 14.72 0.45 -17.41
N VAL A 310 14.96 0.09 -18.67
CA VAL A 310 15.76 -1.10 -19.00
C VAL A 310 17.20 -0.92 -18.56
N ASP A 311 17.83 0.21 -18.89
CA ASP A 311 19.21 0.49 -18.55
C ASP A 311 19.43 0.60 -17.04
N GLU A 312 18.53 1.36 -16.34
CA GLU A 312 18.57 1.46 -14.88
C GLU A 312 18.42 0.10 -14.20
N HIS A 313 17.57 -0.77 -14.75
CA HIS A 313 17.34 -2.09 -14.17
C HIS A 313 18.49 -3.07 -14.43
N LEU A 314 19.10 -3.00 -15.61
CA LEU A 314 20.34 -3.74 -15.91
C LEU A 314 21.44 -3.37 -14.92
N ASP A 315 21.68 -2.07 -14.71
CA ASP A 315 22.67 -1.59 -13.73
C ASP A 315 22.37 -2.10 -12.31
N MET A 316 21.12 -2.02 -11.88
CA MET A 316 20.71 -2.53 -10.55
C MET A 316 20.93 -4.04 -10.43
N LEU A 317 20.58 -4.82 -11.45
CA LEU A 317 20.77 -6.27 -11.46
C LEU A 317 22.25 -6.64 -11.39
N MET A 318 23.09 -5.97 -12.19
CA MET A 318 24.56 -6.17 -12.17
C MET A 318 25.13 -5.96 -10.77
N VAL A 319 24.70 -4.90 -10.07
CA VAL A 319 25.16 -4.60 -8.71
C VAL A 319 24.62 -5.61 -7.69
N CYS A 320 23.32 -5.91 -7.72
CA CYS A 320 22.69 -6.80 -6.74
C CYS A 320 23.19 -8.25 -6.81
N HIS A 321 23.52 -8.72 -8.01
CA HIS A 321 24.03 -10.07 -8.23
C HIS A 321 25.57 -10.16 -8.31
N HIS A 322 26.29 -9.07 -7.99
CA HIS A 322 27.76 -9.01 -8.03
C HIS A 322 28.35 -9.39 -9.39
N LEU A 323 27.65 -9.01 -10.47
CA LEU A 323 28.08 -9.27 -11.85
C LEU A 323 29.10 -8.22 -12.31
N ASP A 324 29.98 -8.62 -13.23
CA ASP A 324 31.05 -7.75 -13.79
C ASP A 324 30.69 -7.34 -15.23
N PRO A 325 30.53 -6.03 -15.53
CA PRO A 325 30.23 -5.56 -16.87
C PRO A 325 31.37 -5.82 -17.88
N GLY A 326 32.54 -6.16 -17.42
CA GLY A 326 33.68 -6.59 -18.26
C GLY A 326 33.63 -8.06 -18.68
N ILE A 327 32.69 -8.85 -18.13
CA ILE A 327 32.51 -10.27 -18.43
C ILE A 327 31.26 -10.44 -19.31
N ALA A 328 31.46 -10.92 -20.55
CA ALA A 328 30.36 -11.03 -21.52
C ALA A 328 29.22 -11.97 -21.06
N GLU A 329 29.55 -13.01 -20.33
CA GLU A 329 28.61 -13.99 -19.79
C GLU A 329 27.73 -13.36 -18.69
N ASP A 330 28.32 -12.51 -17.85
CA ASP A 330 27.58 -11.78 -16.81
C ASP A 330 26.59 -10.78 -17.43
N VAL A 331 27.03 -10.05 -18.45
CA VAL A 331 26.17 -9.15 -19.22
C VAL A 331 25.04 -9.91 -19.89
N ALA A 332 25.34 -11.03 -20.56
CA ALA A 332 24.33 -11.87 -21.21
C ALA A 332 23.32 -12.44 -20.20
N PHE A 333 23.77 -12.78 -19.00
CA PHE A 333 22.89 -13.20 -17.91
C PHE A 333 21.95 -12.06 -17.51
N ALA A 334 22.46 -10.86 -17.26
CA ALA A 334 21.65 -9.70 -16.89
C ALA A 334 20.62 -9.37 -17.99
N GLU A 335 21.05 -9.30 -19.26
CA GLU A 335 20.16 -9.06 -20.40
C GLU A 335 19.12 -10.16 -20.59
N SER A 336 19.40 -11.39 -20.15
CA SER A 336 18.43 -12.48 -20.17
C SER A 336 17.26 -12.27 -19.20
N ARG A 337 17.40 -11.41 -18.21
CA ARG A 337 16.41 -11.14 -17.14
C ARG A 337 15.63 -9.85 -17.38
N ILE A 338 16.29 -8.81 -17.86
CA ILE A 338 15.70 -7.48 -18.02
C ILE A 338 15.20 -7.32 -19.45
N ARG A 339 13.89 -7.29 -19.63
CA ARG A 339 13.26 -7.27 -20.95
C ARG A 339 12.20 -6.19 -21.04
N ARG A 340 12.30 -5.36 -22.07
CA ARG A 340 11.32 -4.31 -22.34
C ARG A 340 9.92 -4.88 -22.60
N GLU A 341 9.83 -6.08 -23.17
CA GLU A 341 8.57 -6.73 -23.54
C GLU A 341 7.73 -7.04 -22.30
N THR A 342 8.31 -7.68 -21.29
CA THR A 342 7.62 -8.00 -20.03
C THR A 342 7.34 -6.74 -19.20
N ILE A 343 8.29 -5.78 -19.14
CA ILE A 343 8.13 -4.50 -18.45
C ILE A 343 6.99 -3.68 -19.08
N ALA A 344 6.90 -3.63 -20.42
CA ALA A 344 5.83 -2.94 -21.12
C ALA A 344 4.46 -3.63 -20.90
N ALA A 345 4.43 -4.97 -20.97
CA ALA A 345 3.23 -5.74 -20.73
C ALA A 345 2.70 -5.56 -19.29
N GLU A 346 3.58 -5.44 -18.31
CA GLU A 346 3.24 -5.24 -16.92
C GLU A 346 2.41 -3.97 -16.68
N ASP A 347 2.74 -2.83 -17.32
CA ASP A 347 1.93 -1.61 -17.24
C ASP A 347 0.48 -1.85 -17.66
N ILE A 348 0.32 -2.57 -18.78
CA ILE A 348 -1.00 -2.89 -19.35
C ILE A 348 -1.76 -3.83 -18.42
N LEU A 349 -1.08 -4.86 -17.89
CA LEU A 349 -1.68 -5.83 -16.97
C LEU A 349 -2.11 -5.19 -15.64
N HIS A 350 -1.40 -4.14 -15.19
CA HIS A 350 -1.87 -3.32 -14.08
C HIS A 350 -3.18 -2.61 -14.40
N ASP A 351 -3.29 -2.02 -15.58
CA ASP A 351 -4.49 -1.29 -15.99
C ASP A 351 -5.68 -2.23 -16.28
N LEU A 352 -5.41 -3.45 -16.73
CA LEU A 352 -6.41 -4.52 -16.87
C LEU A 352 -6.85 -5.11 -15.52
N GLY A 353 -6.06 -4.92 -14.46
CA GLY A 353 -6.31 -5.51 -13.14
C GLY A 353 -5.83 -6.96 -13.01
N ALA A 354 -4.88 -7.38 -13.85
CA ALA A 354 -4.26 -8.70 -13.77
C ALA A 354 -3.14 -8.75 -12.72
N PHE A 355 -2.41 -7.66 -12.52
CA PHE A 355 -1.52 -7.48 -11.37
C PHE A 355 -2.27 -6.88 -10.19
N SER A 356 -2.25 -7.56 -9.05
CA SER A 356 -3.09 -7.23 -7.90
C SER A 356 -2.47 -6.20 -6.96
N MET A 357 -1.13 -6.14 -6.87
CA MET A 357 -0.41 -5.31 -5.91
C MET A 357 0.81 -4.62 -6.53
N ILE A 358 1.22 -3.51 -5.91
CA ILE A 358 2.50 -2.84 -6.14
C ILE A 358 3.20 -2.67 -4.80
N SER A 359 4.46 -3.05 -4.72
CA SER A 359 5.35 -2.96 -3.56
C SER A 359 6.70 -2.37 -3.96
N SER A 360 7.64 -2.26 -3.02
CA SER A 360 8.90 -1.61 -3.33
C SER A 360 10.01 -2.55 -3.76
N ASP A 361 10.22 -3.65 -3.10
CA ASP A 361 11.49 -4.38 -3.08
C ASP A 361 12.60 -3.54 -2.42
N SER A 362 12.24 -2.93 -1.29
CA SER A 362 13.04 -1.88 -0.64
C SER A 362 14.44 -2.36 -0.29
N GLN A 363 15.43 -1.60 -0.72
CA GLN A 363 16.87 -1.78 -0.49
C GLN A 363 17.50 -3.00 -1.17
N ALA A 364 16.74 -3.84 -1.90
CA ALA A 364 17.32 -4.82 -2.82
C ALA A 364 17.40 -4.21 -4.24
N MET A 365 16.25 -3.91 -4.86
CA MET A 365 16.25 -3.26 -6.18
C MET A 365 15.29 -2.06 -6.24
N GLY A 366 14.52 -1.78 -5.19
CA GLY A 366 13.50 -0.74 -5.17
C GLY A 366 13.58 0.22 -3.99
N ARG A 367 12.59 1.14 -3.94
CA ARG A 367 12.57 2.27 -3.01
C ARG A 367 11.22 2.37 -2.32
N VAL A 368 11.17 2.17 -0.99
CA VAL A 368 9.94 2.24 -0.18
C VAL A 368 9.23 3.58 -0.33
N GLY A 369 9.97 4.68 -0.41
CA GLY A 369 9.42 6.03 -0.56
C GLY A 369 8.72 6.30 -1.89
N GLU A 370 8.78 5.39 -2.87
CA GLU A 370 8.26 5.60 -4.22
C GLU A 370 7.03 4.73 -4.56
N VAL A 371 6.57 3.85 -3.67
CA VAL A 371 5.43 2.95 -3.94
C VAL A 371 4.20 3.73 -4.38
N VAL A 372 3.80 4.74 -3.61
CA VAL A 372 2.62 5.56 -3.92
C VAL A 372 2.83 6.35 -5.22
N THR A 373 3.95 7.06 -5.32
CA THR A 373 4.25 7.90 -6.48
C THR A 373 4.29 7.10 -7.78
N ARG A 374 5.01 5.98 -7.82
CA ARG A 374 5.13 5.12 -9.00
C ARG A 374 3.81 4.46 -9.39
N THR A 375 2.97 4.13 -8.41
CA THR A 375 1.61 3.63 -8.68
C THR A 375 0.78 4.66 -9.45
N TRP A 376 0.82 5.93 -9.03
CA TRP A 376 0.05 6.99 -9.70
C TRP A 376 0.67 7.45 -11.02
N GLN A 377 1.99 7.38 -11.17
CA GLN A 377 2.68 7.57 -12.45
C GLN A 377 2.27 6.48 -13.46
N THR A 378 2.16 5.23 -13.03
CA THR A 378 1.68 4.12 -13.89
C THR A 378 0.22 4.35 -14.30
N ALA A 379 -0.65 4.73 -13.36
CA ALA A 379 -2.05 5.06 -13.66
C ALA A 379 -2.18 6.20 -14.67
N HIS A 380 -1.36 7.25 -14.52
CA HIS A 380 -1.30 8.37 -15.47
C HIS A 380 -0.87 7.91 -16.86
N LYS A 381 0.24 7.17 -16.97
CA LYS A 381 0.74 6.65 -18.25
C LYS A 381 -0.33 5.82 -18.95
N MET A 382 -0.99 4.93 -18.21
CA MET A 382 -2.05 4.10 -18.77
C MET A 382 -3.27 4.92 -19.20
N LYS A 383 -3.61 5.99 -18.47
CA LYS A 383 -4.66 6.93 -18.92
C LYS A 383 -4.29 7.60 -20.24
N VAL A 384 -3.07 8.08 -20.35
CA VAL A 384 -2.59 8.79 -21.57
C VAL A 384 -2.55 7.84 -22.78
N GLN A 385 -2.08 6.61 -22.60
CA GLN A 385 -1.88 5.68 -23.72
C GLN A 385 -3.10 4.81 -24.06
N ARG A 386 -3.98 4.54 -23.09
CA ARG A 386 -5.14 3.64 -23.25
C ARG A 386 -6.50 4.34 -23.12
N GLY A 387 -6.52 5.62 -22.77
CA GLY A 387 -7.77 6.37 -22.61
C GLY A 387 -8.57 5.99 -21.35
N GLN A 388 -9.88 6.14 -21.42
CA GLN A 388 -10.80 5.81 -20.32
C GLN A 388 -10.95 4.29 -20.15
N LEU A 389 -11.02 3.83 -18.88
CA LEU A 389 -11.45 2.48 -18.57
C LEU A 389 -12.98 2.44 -18.49
N PRO A 390 -13.63 1.46 -19.13
CA PRO A 390 -15.08 1.27 -19.01
C PRO A 390 -15.41 0.89 -17.55
N SER A 391 -16.46 1.51 -16.99
CA SER A 391 -16.97 1.11 -15.68
C SER A 391 -17.63 -0.28 -15.74
N PRO A 392 -17.29 -1.21 -14.84
CA PRO A 392 -17.91 -2.55 -14.83
C PRO A 392 -19.42 -2.53 -14.59
N THR A 393 -19.96 -1.45 -14.01
CA THR A 393 -21.36 -1.33 -13.64
C THR A 393 -22.25 -0.81 -14.76
N GLY A 394 -21.72 -0.56 -15.96
CA GLY A 394 -22.47 -0.06 -17.11
C GLY A 394 -23.12 1.32 -16.93
N ARG A 395 -22.99 1.94 -15.77
CA ARG A 395 -23.45 3.31 -15.51
C ARG A 395 -22.38 4.28 -16.01
N GLY A 396 -22.36 4.56 -17.28
CA GLY A 396 -21.36 5.42 -17.92
C GLY A 396 -21.15 5.10 -19.41
N ALA A 397 -21.79 4.07 -19.92
CA ALA A 397 -21.81 3.79 -21.37
C ALA A 397 -22.92 4.60 -22.02
N GLY A 398 -22.67 5.86 -22.34
CA GLY A 398 -23.61 6.61 -23.16
C GLY A 398 -23.85 8.05 -22.77
N GLY A 399 -22.87 8.91 -22.95
CA GLY A 399 -23.04 10.35 -22.90
C GLY A 399 -21.68 11.04 -22.91
N GLU A 400 -21.58 12.16 -23.60
CA GLU A 400 -20.39 13.05 -23.62
C GLU A 400 -19.91 13.54 -22.24
N GLY A 401 -20.40 12.94 -21.12
CA GLY A 401 -20.21 13.38 -19.73
C GLY A 401 -19.27 12.53 -18.87
N ASP A 402 -18.93 11.29 -19.22
CA ASP A 402 -18.14 10.44 -18.31
C ASP A 402 -16.63 10.60 -18.57
N ARG A 403 -16.11 11.74 -18.07
CA ARG A 403 -14.68 12.11 -18.17
C ARG A 403 -13.90 11.86 -16.88
N ALA A 404 -14.48 11.23 -15.86
CA ALA A 404 -13.83 10.97 -14.58
C ALA A 404 -13.14 9.61 -14.58
N ASP A 405 -12.01 9.52 -13.88
CA ASP A 405 -11.19 8.31 -13.76
C ASP A 405 -11.46 7.53 -12.48
N ASN A 406 -12.66 7.62 -11.90
CA ASN A 406 -13.00 7.04 -10.61
C ASN A 406 -12.67 5.56 -10.52
N PHE A 407 -13.01 4.77 -11.55
CA PHE A 407 -12.73 3.34 -11.56
C PHE A 407 -11.23 3.06 -11.56
N ARG A 408 -10.45 3.75 -12.42
CA ARG A 408 -9.00 3.62 -12.46
C ARG A 408 -8.38 4.06 -11.14
N ALA A 409 -8.79 5.20 -10.57
CA ALA A 409 -8.27 5.70 -9.31
C ALA A 409 -8.49 4.69 -8.16
N ARG A 410 -9.68 4.13 -8.05
CA ARG A 410 -10.00 3.09 -7.06
C ARG A 410 -9.21 1.80 -7.28
N ARG A 411 -9.01 1.37 -8.54
CA ARG A 411 -8.20 0.19 -8.91
C ARG A 411 -6.74 0.36 -8.47
N TYR A 412 -6.14 1.51 -8.78
CA TYR A 412 -4.73 1.74 -8.45
C TYR A 412 -4.51 1.98 -6.95
N LEU A 413 -5.44 2.64 -6.27
CA LEU A 413 -5.40 2.75 -4.80
C LEU A 413 -5.42 1.37 -4.12
N ALA A 414 -6.26 0.47 -4.60
CA ALA A 414 -6.39 -0.88 -4.03
C ALA A 414 -5.07 -1.69 -4.06
N LYS A 415 -4.16 -1.39 -4.99
CA LYS A 415 -2.91 -2.13 -5.18
C LYS A 415 -1.91 -1.97 -4.02
N TYR A 416 -1.98 -0.88 -3.29
CA TYR A 416 -1.09 -0.63 -2.14
C TYR A 416 -1.86 -0.38 -0.83
N THR A 417 -3.17 -0.67 -0.80
CA THR A 417 -4.00 -0.55 0.40
C THR A 417 -4.70 -1.88 0.71
N ILE A 418 -5.90 -2.09 0.15
CA ILE A 418 -6.77 -3.24 0.47
C ILE A 418 -6.18 -4.58 -0.02
N ASN A 419 -5.56 -4.65 -1.20
CA ASN A 419 -5.12 -5.92 -1.77
C ASN A 419 -3.94 -6.54 -1.00
N PRO A 420 -2.85 -5.82 -0.65
CA PRO A 420 -1.83 -6.38 0.21
C PRO A 420 -2.37 -6.72 1.61
N ALA A 421 -3.36 -5.98 2.13
CA ALA A 421 -3.98 -6.31 3.40
C ALA A 421 -4.77 -7.62 3.36
N ILE A 422 -5.52 -7.90 2.28
CA ILE A 422 -6.20 -9.17 2.06
C ILE A 422 -5.17 -10.29 1.89
N SER A 423 -4.18 -10.07 1.00
CA SER A 423 -3.13 -11.05 0.72
C SER A 423 -2.42 -11.55 1.97
N HIS A 424 -2.11 -10.65 2.89
CA HIS A 424 -1.37 -10.97 4.12
C HIS A 424 -2.24 -11.15 5.37
N GLY A 425 -3.57 -11.22 5.22
CA GLY A 425 -4.49 -11.56 6.30
C GLY A 425 -4.62 -10.50 7.40
N ILE A 426 -4.33 -9.23 7.08
CA ILE A 426 -4.39 -8.10 8.01
C ILE A 426 -5.56 -7.13 7.73
N ALA A 427 -6.39 -7.44 6.75
CA ALA A 427 -7.48 -6.60 6.30
C ALA A 427 -8.57 -6.32 7.35
N HIS A 428 -8.59 -7.05 8.45
CA HIS A 428 -9.48 -6.79 9.57
C HIS A 428 -9.03 -5.60 10.44
N GLU A 429 -7.76 -5.21 10.42
CA GLU A 429 -7.20 -4.08 11.18
C GLU A 429 -6.94 -2.86 10.30
N VAL A 430 -6.21 -3.04 9.19
CA VAL A 430 -5.75 -1.99 8.29
C VAL A 430 -6.13 -2.31 6.85
N ARG A 431 -6.62 -1.37 6.06
CA ARG A 431 -6.87 -1.55 4.62
C ARG A 431 -7.53 -0.38 3.92
N SER A 432 -8.37 0.35 4.64
CA SER A 432 -9.34 1.27 4.04
C SER A 432 -9.87 2.25 5.08
N LEU A 433 -10.49 3.32 4.62
CA LEU A 433 -11.25 4.24 5.46
C LEU A 433 -12.65 3.67 5.68
N GLU A 434 -12.77 2.79 6.67
CA GLU A 434 -14.03 2.14 7.07
C GLU A 434 -14.11 2.07 8.60
N THR A 435 -15.32 2.14 9.12
CA THR A 435 -15.58 2.04 10.56
C THR A 435 -14.95 0.79 11.17
N GLY A 436 -14.28 0.96 12.30
CA GLY A 436 -13.60 -0.09 13.06
C GLY A 436 -12.14 -0.32 12.66
N LYS A 437 -11.68 0.20 11.52
CA LYS A 437 -10.27 0.09 11.10
C LYS A 437 -9.37 1.01 11.90
N LEU A 438 -8.10 0.65 12.02
CA LEU A 438 -7.08 1.53 12.59
C LEU A 438 -7.07 2.85 11.80
N ALA A 439 -7.04 3.97 12.50
CA ALA A 439 -7.08 5.29 11.88
C ALA A 439 -5.69 5.68 11.34
N ASP A 440 -5.17 4.89 10.41
CA ASP A 440 -4.01 5.18 9.60
C ASP A 440 -4.47 5.93 8.36
N ILE A 441 -4.34 7.25 8.38
CA ILE A 441 -4.93 8.15 7.39
C ILE A 441 -3.87 9.08 6.82
N VAL A 442 -3.85 9.22 5.51
CA VAL A 442 -2.98 10.17 4.82
C VAL A 442 -3.83 11.26 4.17
N LEU A 443 -3.54 12.51 4.53
CA LEU A 443 -4.18 13.68 3.92
C LEU A 443 -3.25 14.30 2.87
N TRP A 444 -3.81 14.61 1.72
CA TRP A 444 -3.10 15.13 0.56
C TRP A 444 -3.70 16.45 0.10
N LYS A 445 -2.86 17.46 -0.18
CA LYS A 445 -3.30 18.56 -1.03
C LYS A 445 -3.46 18.03 -2.47
N PRO A 446 -4.56 18.30 -3.18
CA PRO A 446 -4.77 17.78 -4.54
C PRO A 446 -3.59 18.02 -5.49
N ALA A 447 -2.96 19.19 -5.43
CA ALA A 447 -1.79 19.52 -6.25
C ALA A 447 -0.54 18.66 -5.96
N PHE A 448 -0.45 18.03 -4.78
CA PHE A 448 0.66 17.19 -4.35
C PHE A 448 0.24 15.74 -4.08
N PHE A 449 -0.94 15.36 -4.55
CA PHE A 449 -1.45 14.01 -4.38
C PHE A 449 -0.48 12.97 -4.93
N GLY A 450 -0.21 11.94 -4.13
CA GLY A 450 0.72 10.86 -4.48
C GLY A 450 2.21 11.23 -4.42
N ALA A 451 2.55 12.51 -4.23
CA ALA A 451 3.92 12.99 -4.16
C ALA A 451 4.33 13.43 -2.75
N LYS A 452 3.52 14.30 -2.12
CA LYS A 452 3.84 14.87 -0.80
C LYS A 452 2.61 14.85 0.11
N PRO A 453 2.52 13.95 1.10
CA PRO A 453 1.48 14.01 2.13
C PRO A 453 1.45 15.36 2.86
N ALA A 454 0.27 15.87 3.13
CA ALA A 454 0.10 17.08 3.94
C ALA A 454 0.07 16.77 5.45
N LEU A 455 -0.47 15.60 5.81
CA LEU A 455 -0.54 15.11 7.19
C LEU A 455 -0.67 13.60 7.18
N ILE A 456 -0.02 12.93 8.13
CA ILE A 456 -0.09 11.47 8.27
C ILE A 456 -0.49 11.14 9.71
N LEU A 457 -1.59 10.39 9.85
CA LEU A 457 -2.05 9.86 11.13
C LEU A 457 -1.71 8.38 11.24
N LYS A 458 -1.24 7.99 12.40
CA LYS A 458 -1.04 6.61 12.83
C LYS A 458 -1.94 6.34 14.03
N GLY A 459 -2.84 5.35 13.91
CA GLY A 459 -3.76 5.04 15.00
C GLY A 459 -4.48 6.29 15.54
N GLY A 460 -4.86 7.22 14.66
CA GLY A 460 -5.57 8.45 14.99
C GLY A 460 -4.70 9.60 15.54
N ALA A 461 -3.42 9.37 15.84
CA ALA A 461 -2.50 10.41 16.29
C ALA A 461 -1.68 10.96 15.10
N ILE A 462 -1.40 12.25 15.09
CA ILE A 462 -0.53 12.89 14.09
C ILE A 462 0.89 12.36 14.24
N ALA A 463 1.35 11.60 13.25
CA ALA A 463 2.65 10.94 13.25
C ALA A 463 3.70 11.68 12.41
N ALA A 464 3.30 12.32 11.30
CA ALA A 464 4.22 13.07 10.46
C ALA A 464 3.52 14.21 9.74
N ALA A 465 4.26 15.30 9.52
CA ALA A 465 3.81 16.46 8.74
C ALA A 465 5.01 17.23 8.17
N PRO A 466 4.86 17.91 7.02
CA PRO A 466 5.83 18.90 6.56
C PRO A 466 5.73 20.15 7.44
N MET A 467 6.84 20.53 8.04
CA MET A 467 6.93 21.69 8.94
C MET A 467 8.20 22.49 8.65
N GLY A 468 8.09 23.81 8.82
CA GLY A 468 9.23 24.71 8.71
C GLY A 468 10.15 24.70 9.94
N ASP A 469 10.82 25.83 10.20
CA ASP A 469 11.68 25.98 11.38
C ASP A 469 10.85 25.88 12.66
N PRO A 470 11.15 24.94 13.58
CA PRO A 470 10.42 24.77 14.83
C PRO A 470 10.60 25.95 15.81
N ASN A 471 11.60 26.80 15.61
CA ASN A 471 11.82 28.01 16.40
C ASN A 471 11.16 29.26 15.80
N ALA A 472 10.46 29.13 14.65
CA ALA A 472 9.77 30.27 14.04
C ALA A 472 8.47 30.60 14.79
N SER A 473 8.01 31.85 14.65
CA SER A 473 6.74 32.33 15.23
C SER A 473 5.51 31.62 14.64
N ILE A 474 5.64 31.04 13.43
CA ILE A 474 4.63 30.26 12.74
C ILE A 474 5.29 29.04 12.07
N PRO A 475 4.58 27.94 11.80
CA PRO A 475 5.18 26.68 11.31
C PRO A 475 5.46 26.65 9.80
N THR A 476 5.37 27.77 9.10
CA THR A 476 5.42 27.85 7.63
C THR A 476 6.74 28.33 7.01
N PRO A 477 7.77 28.86 7.72
CA PRO A 477 8.99 29.32 7.08
C PRO A 477 9.74 28.23 6.34
N GLN A 478 10.30 28.56 5.20
CA GLN A 478 11.20 27.71 4.44
C GLN A 478 12.60 27.60 5.11
N PRO A 479 13.31 26.48 4.95
CA PRO A 479 12.87 25.26 4.24
C PRO A 479 11.88 24.43 5.06
N VAL A 480 10.90 23.85 4.38
CA VAL A 480 9.93 22.92 4.96
C VAL A 480 10.44 21.50 4.81
N HIS A 481 10.52 20.76 5.91
CA HIS A 481 10.92 19.35 5.93
C HIS A 481 9.80 18.48 6.49
N TYR A 482 9.76 17.21 6.07
CA TYR A 482 8.97 16.22 6.79
C TYR A 482 9.57 16.01 8.18
N ARG A 483 8.71 16.02 9.18
CA ARG A 483 9.12 15.86 10.57
C ARG A 483 8.25 14.83 11.26
N PRO A 484 8.84 13.97 12.13
CA PRO A 484 8.04 13.14 13.04
C PRO A 484 7.29 14.04 14.02
N MET A 485 6.02 13.69 14.27
CA MET A 485 5.14 14.36 15.23
C MET A 485 4.90 13.46 16.44
N PHE A 486 4.19 13.95 17.44
CA PHE A 486 4.03 13.28 18.73
C PHE A 486 3.48 11.84 18.62
N GLY A 487 2.66 11.54 17.62
CA GLY A 487 2.18 10.17 17.37
C GLY A 487 3.26 9.17 16.94
N ALA A 488 4.44 9.67 16.54
CA ALA A 488 5.59 8.86 16.12
C ALA A 488 6.73 8.86 17.17
N LEU A 489 6.47 9.31 18.39
CA LEU A 489 7.53 9.48 19.40
C LEU A 489 7.27 8.67 20.67
N GLY A 490 8.35 8.08 21.19
CA GLY A 490 8.38 7.43 22.50
C GLY A 490 7.29 6.38 22.70
N PRO A 491 6.72 6.29 23.91
CA PRO A 491 5.70 5.28 24.23
C PRO A 491 4.38 5.42 23.43
N ALA A 492 4.11 6.57 22.77
CA ALA A 492 2.94 6.74 21.93
C ALA A 492 2.89 5.71 20.78
N ILE A 493 4.05 5.31 20.26
CA ILE A 493 4.18 4.32 19.20
C ILE A 493 3.49 3.00 19.56
N ALA A 494 3.60 2.56 20.81
CA ALA A 494 2.96 1.32 21.27
C ALA A 494 1.43 1.37 21.18
N SER A 495 0.84 2.56 21.28
CA SER A 495 -0.61 2.77 21.20
C SER A 495 -1.11 3.03 19.77
N THR A 496 -0.24 3.54 18.88
CA THR A 496 -0.61 3.97 17.53
C THR A 496 -0.27 2.95 16.44
N CYS A 497 0.56 1.95 16.75
CA CYS A 497 1.05 0.97 15.78
C CYS A 497 0.73 -0.47 16.20
N LEU A 498 0.74 -1.37 15.21
CA LEU A 498 0.49 -2.79 15.38
C LEU A 498 1.72 -3.62 15.00
N THR A 499 1.84 -4.80 15.60
CA THR A 499 2.75 -5.85 15.15
C THR A 499 1.94 -7.06 14.69
N PHE A 500 2.11 -7.46 13.43
CA PHE A 500 1.40 -8.62 12.87
C PHE A 500 2.22 -9.89 13.07
N VAL A 501 1.57 -10.91 13.59
CA VAL A 501 2.18 -12.21 13.90
C VAL A 501 1.22 -13.35 13.56
N SER A 502 1.66 -14.59 13.64
CA SER A 502 0.77 -15.75 13.49
C SER A 502 -0.18 -15.88 14.69
N GLN A 503 -1.32 -16.53 14.49
CA GLN A 503 -2.21 -16.92 15.59
C GLN A 503 -1.51 -17.91 16.56
N ALA A 504 -0.64 -18.78 16.05
CA ALA A 504 0.12 -19.72 16.86
C ALA A 504 1.04 -19.02 17.87
N ALA A 505 1.72 -17.94 17.44
CA ALA A 505 2.58 -17.15 18.32
C ALA A 505 1.80 -16.46 19.45
N LEU A 506 0.61 -15.92 19.15
CA LEU A 506 -0.27 -15.35 20.18
C LEU A 506 -0.72 -16.44 21.17
N SER A 507 -1.14 -17.60 20.66
CA SER A 507 -1.58 -18.71 21.50
C SER A 507 -0.46 -19.28 22.38
N ALA A 508 0.80 -19.14 21.93
CA ALA A 508 2.00 -19.52 22.70
C ALA A 508 2.42 -18.46 23.73
N GLY A 509 1.73 -17.32 23.84
CA GLY A 509 2.09 -16.23 24.76
C GLY A 509 3.38 -15.51 24.36
N MET A 510 3.68 -15.41 23.05
CA MET A 510 4.91 -14.79 22.57
C MET A 510 5.04 -13.30 22.97
N PRO A 511 3.99 -12.46 22.86
CA PRO A 511 4.10 -11.04 23.24
C PRO A 511 4.50 -10.85 24.71
N GLU A 512 3.94 -11.63 25.61
CA GLU A 512 4.24 -11.59 27.04
C GLU A 512 5.67 -12.07 27.32
N LYS A 513 6.10 -13.16 26.67
CA LYS A 513 7.48 -13.67 26.79
C LYS A 513 8.54 -12.67 26.36
N LEU A 514 8.24 -11.86 25.34
CA LEU A 514 9.13 -10.80 24.85
C LEU A 514 8.85 -9.44 25.53
N SER A 515 7.89 -9.35 26.43
CA SER A 515 7.48 -8.13 27.12
C SER A 515 7.10 -6.98 26.16
N LEU A 516 6.52 -7.31 25.01
CA LEU A 516 6.09 -6.32 24.02
C LEU A 516 4.99 -5.43 24.60
N LYS A 517 5.07 -4.15 24.32
CA LYS A 517 4.07 -3.13 24.72
C LYS A 517 3.10 -2.84 23.59
N ARG A 518 3.57 -2.94 22.36
CA ARG A 518 2.75 -2.78 21.16
C ARG A 518 1.78 -3.94 21.04
N ARG A 519 0.55 -3.63 20.59
CA ARG A 519 -0.47 -4.66 20.36
C ARG A 519 -0.04 -5.59 19.22
N ALA A 520 0.17 -6.85 19.53
CA ALA A 520 0.35 -7.91 18.56
C ALA A 520 -1.02 -8.41 18.08
N VAL A 521 -1.15 -8.61 16.77
CA VAL A 521 -2.40 -9.02 16.11
C VAL A 521 -2.14 -10.19 15.18
N ALA A 522 -3.00 -11.22 15.28
CA ALA A 522 -2.89 -12.36 14.40
C ALA A 522 -3.28 -12.06 12.96
N VAL A 523 -2.49 -12.54 12.01
CA VAL A 523 -2.92 -12.69 10.62
C VAL A 523 -3.98 -13.79 10.54
N LYS A 524 -4.89 -13.69 9.55
CA LYS A 524 -5.97 -14.69 9.37
C LYS A 524 -6.56 -14.65 7.97
N ASN A 525 -7.17 -15.77 7.59
CA ASN A 525 -7.84 -15.97 6.30
C ASN A 525 -6.89 -15.80 5.09
N THR A 526 -5.63 -16.22 5.23
CA THR A 526 -4.64 -16.10 4.16
C THR A 526 -4.71 -17.26 3.17
N ARG A 527 -5.28 -18.41 3.58
CA ARG A 527 -5.27 -19.63 2.78
C ARG A 527 -6.56 -19.84 1.97
N ALA A 528 -7.68 -19.24 2.42
CA ALA A 528 -8.97 -19.36 1.74
C ALA A 528 -9.20 -18.34 0.61
N ILE A 529 -8.25 -17.43 0.40
CA ILE A 529 -8.34 -16.38 -0.63
C ILE A 529 -7.76 -16.85 -1.97
N THR A 530 -8.25 -16.22 -3.02
CA THR A 530 -7.77 -16.40 -4.39
C THR A 530 -7.61 -15.03 -5.06
N LYS A 531 -7.15 -15.00 -6.27
CA LYS A 531 -7.09 -13.76 -7.04
C LYS A 531 -8.45 -13.06 -7.20
N ARG A 532 -9.56 -13.80 -7.15
CA ARG A 532 -10.92 -13.24 -7.20
C ARG A 532 -11.26 -12.35 -6.00
N ASP A 533 -10.52 -12.48 -4.90
CA ASP A 533 -10.67 -11.67 -3.70
C ASP A 533 -9.90 -10.34 -3.78
N MET A 534 -9.09 -10.17 -4.83
CA MET A 534 -8.33 -8.94 -5.05
C MET A 534 -9.22 -7.84 -5.60
N VAL A 535 -9.53 -6.87 -4.76
CA VAL A 535 -10.47 -5.78 -5.05
C VAL A 535 -10.08 -5.02 -6.31
N LEU A 536 -10.96 -5.01 -7.32
CA LEU A 536 -10.78 -4.34 -8.61
C LEU A 536 -9.56 -4.82 -9.43
N ASN A 537 -8.89 -5.89 -8.98
CA ASN A 537 -7.63 -6.42 -9.54
C ASN A 537 -7.64 -7.95 -9.61
N ASP A 538 -8.75 -8.50 -10.04
CA ASP A 538 -9.09 -9.93 -10.04
C ASP A 538 -9.10 -10.56 -11.44
N HIS A 539 -8.65 -9.82 -12.47
CA HIS A 539 -8.63 -10.30 -13.85
C HIS A 539 -7.65 -11.48 -14.02
N LEU A 540 -8.12 -12.54 -14.69
CA LEU A 540 -7.40 -13.80 -14.94
C LEU A 540 -7.22 -14.00 -16.43
N PRO A 541 -6.26 -13.34 -17.08
CA PRO A 541 -6.03 -13.50 -18.51
C PRO A 541 -5.37 -14.85 -18.81
N LEU A 542 -5.65 -15.40 -20.00
CA LEU A 542 -4.83 -16.46 -20.57
C LEU A 542 -3.52 -15.85 -21.07
N MET A 543 -2.43 -16.17 -20.39
CA MET A 543 -1.11 -15.59 -20.65
C MET A 543 -0.28 -16.49 -21.55
N GLU A 544 0.34 -15.87 -22.56
CA GLU A 544 1.31 -16.50 -23.46
C GLU A 544 2.56 -15.64 -23.55
N VAL A 545 3.72 -16.27 -23.53
CA VAL A 545 5.03 -15.60 -23.72
C VAL A 545 5.80 -16.39 -24.77
N ASP A 546 6.24 -15.71 -25.81
CA ASP A 546 7.11 -16.31 -26.82
C ASP A 546 8.55 -16.36 -26.31
N SER A 547 9.14 -17.54 -26.30
CA SER A 547 10.49 -17.76 -25.72
C SER A 547 11.64 -17.21 -26.58
N GLN A 548 11.37 -16.80 -27.82
CA GLN A 548 12.37 -16.25 -28.73
C GLN A 548 12.26 -14.74 -28.90
N THR A 549 11.04 -14.24 -29.07
CA THR A 549 10.77 -12.81 -29.26
C THR A 549 10.44 -12.08 -27.98
N TYR A 550 10.10 -12.84 -26.92
CA TYR A 550 9.65 -12.35 -25.60
C TYR A 550 8.31 -11.59 -25.65
N GLU A 551 7.62 -11.64 -26.77
CA GLU A 551 6.28 -11.08 -26.86
C GLU A 551 5.35 -11.68 -25.81
N VAL A 552 4.64 -10.81 -25.10
CA VAL A 552 3.64 -11.18 -24.10
C VAL A 552 2.25 -10.97 -24.67
N ARG A 553 1.41 -12.00 -24.60
CA ARG A 553 -0.01 -11.92 -24.97
C ARG A 553 -0.90 -12.25 -23.79
N ALA A 554 -2.02 -11.54 -23.71
CA ALA A 554 -3.11 -11.83 -22.78
C ALA A 554 -4.40 -11.98 -23.59
N ASP A 555 -5.08 -13.12 -23.43
CA ASP A 555 -6.30 -13.46 -24.20
C ASP A 555 -6.09 -13.29 -25.72
N GLY A 556 -4.91 -13.70 -26.22
CA GLY A 556 -4.49 -13.58 -27.61
C GLY A 556 -4.06 -12.16 -28.05
N MET A 557 -4.26 -11.14 -27.24
CA MET A 557 -3.85 -9.76 -27.51
C MET A 557 -2.38 -9.53 -27.16
N LEU A 558 -1.58 -9.01 -28.10
CA LEU A 558 -0.21 -8.58 -27.85
C LEU A 558 -0.20 -7.37 -26.93
N LEU A 559 0.56 -7.47 -25.84
CA LEU A 559 0.70 -6.41 -24.82
C LEU A 559 1.96 -5.59 -25.10
N THR A 560 1.78 -4.44 -25.71
CA THR A 560 2.88 -3.50 -25.94
C THR A 560 2.45 -2.08 -25.60
N CYS A 561 3.35 -1.28 -25.04
CA CYS A 561 3.13 0.13 -24.80
C CYS A 561 4.44 0.92 -24.99
N GLU A 562 4.30 2.21 -25.31
CA GLU A 562 5.44 3.09 -25.47
C GLU A 562 6.08 3.43 -24.12
N PRO A 563 7.42 3.51 -24.04
CA PRO A 563 8.09 4.00 -22.85
C PRO A 563 7.75 5.47 -22.61
N ALA A 564 7.52 5.85 -21.36
CA ALA A 564 7.27 7.24 -21.00
C ALA A 564 8.57 8.05 -21.08
N LYS A 565 8.50 9.23 -21.69
CA LYS A 565 9.62 10.20 -21.77
C LYS A 565 9.57 11.23 -20.65
N VAL A 566 8.38 11.48 -20.10
CA VAL A 566 8.14 12.44 -19.03
C VAL A 566 7.18 11.79 -18.03
N LEU A 567 7.45 11.96 -16.75
CA LEU A 567 6.60 11.49 -15.66
C LEU A 567 6.07 12.68 -14.86
N PRO A 568 4.80 12.63 -14.42
CA PRO A 568 4.26 13.57 -13.45
C PRO A 568 4.79 13.27 -12.03
N LEU A 569 4.35 14.04 -11.04
CA LEU A 569 4.63 13.86 -9.62
C LEU A 569 6.13 14.01 -9.26
N ALA A 570 6.85 14.79 -10.04
CA ALA A 570 8.25 15.11 -9.78
C ALA A 570 8.46 15.96 -8.51
N GLN A 571 7.39 16.56 -7.97
CA GLN A 571 7.40 17.37 -6.74
C GLN A 571 7.92 16.60 -5.52
N ARG A 572 7.92 15.27 -5.56
CA ARG A 572 8.52 14.45 -4.50
C ARG A 572 9.99 14.77 -4.26
N TYR A 573 10.71 15.14 -5.31
CA TYR A 573 12.15 15.38 -5.28
C TYR A 573 12.53 16.85 -5.04
N PHE A 574 11.54 17.74 -4.91
CA PHE A 574 11.77 19.15 -4.63
C PHE A 574 11.55 19.47 -3.15
N LEU A 575 12.39 20.35 -2.62
CA LEU A 575 12.36 20.75 -1.21
C LEU A 575 11.16 21.65 -0.85
N PHE A 576 10.50 22.24 -1.85
CA PHE A 576 9.43 23.22 -1.65
C PHE A 576 8.28 23.02 -2.63
#